data_d3f92ec869e82d9622d21c7c9ff0e688
#
_entry.id   d3f92ec869e82d9622d21c7c9ff0e688
#
_cell.length_a   1.000
_cell.length_b   1.000
_cell.length_c   1.000
_cell.angle_alpha   90.00
_cell.angle_beta   90.00
_cell.angle_gamma   90.00
#
_symmetry.space_group_name_H-M   'P 1'
#
loop_
_entity.id
_entity.type
_entity.pdbx_description
1 polymer ?
#
loop_
_entity_poly.entity_id
_entity_poly.type
_entity_poly.pdbx_seq_one_letter_code
_entity_poly.pdbx_strand_id
1 'polypeptide(L)'
;PGRSFGGIIGRVTLNALNPIHISDIYMQNQPNPQQVKAILTVRNDKKSTHHDKYNLEVVLHEKGNESQVIGTQTITLKQLKFGDNQIELTFDCPHAKLWQLESPHLYLCKAILQSSKRITLDTTTQQFGFRWFQPTGIGEDAKLVLNGRRIMLRTAISWGYWPVTGLYATPEMADRQIRTAKRLGLNMLNFHRSIGSPIVLDKADELGLLYYEEPGGFHAAGRDSFARA
;
A
#
# COMPACT_ATOMS: atom_id res chain seq x y z
N PRO A 1 -10.67 36.01 -2.94
CA PRO A 1 -9.31 35.68 -2.56
C PRO A 1 -9.32 34.28 -1.97
N GLY A 2 -8.72 33.30 -2.70
CA GLY A 2 -8.60 31.94 -2.21
C GLY A 2 -7.72 31.91 -0.95
N ARG A 3 -8.21 31.32 0.12
CA ARG A 3 -7.38 31.04 1.30
C ARG A 3 -6.50 29.86 0.96
N SER A 4 -5.22 30.09 0.80
CA SER A 4 -4.22 29.02 0.71
C SER A 4 -3.87 28.54 2.11
N PHE A 5 -3.93 27.24 2.34
CA PHE A 5 -3.39 26.64 3.56
C PHE A 5 -1.89 26.42 3.32
N GLY A 6 -1.06 26.95 4.21
CA GLY A 6 0.38 26.74 4.17
C GLY A 6 0.87 26.06 5.44
N GLY A 7 2.08 25.52 5.40
CA GLY A 7 2.73 24.88 6.54
C GLY A 7 2.88 23.37 6.39
N ILE A 8 3.47 22.76 7.39
CA ILE A 8 3.68 21.32 7.47
C ILE A 8 2.41 20.68 8.03
N ILE A 9 1.66 19.96 7.17
CA ILE A 9 0.39 19.33 7.52
C ILE A 9 0.51 17.82 7.81
N GLY A 10 1.71 17.26 7.68
CA GLY A 10 1.98 15.85 7.91
C GLY A 10 3.00 15.61 9.01
N ARG A 11 3.23 14.35 9.34
CA ARG A 11 4.26 13.95 10.30
C ARG A 11 5.65 14.28 9.74
N VAL A 12 6.51 14.86 10.56
CA VAL A 12 7.94 15.03 10.29
C VAL A 12 8.69 13.98 11.09
N THR A 13 9.52 13.19 10.42
CA THR A 13 10.36 12.15 11.04
C THR A 13 11.82 12.35 10.65
N LEU A 14 12.72 12.08 11.57
CA LEU A 14 14.15 11.94 11.31
C LEU A 14 14.51 10.47 11.49
N ASN A 15 14.96 9.83 10.42
CA ASN A 15 15.36 8.43 10.43
C ASN A 15 16.86 8.29 10.32
N ALA A 16 17.49 7.51 11.21
CA ALA A 16 18.86 7.06 11.07
C ALA A 16 18.84 5.65 10.47
N LEU A 17 19.29 5.51 9.23
CA LEU A 17 19.23 4.26 8.47
C LEU A 17 20.63 3.69 8.25
N ASN A 18 20.71 2.36 8.12
CA ASN A 18 21.91 1.72 7.62
C ASN A 18 22.15 2.15 6.16
N PRO A 19 23.40 2.36 5.72
CA PRO A 19 23.70 2.63 4.31
C PRO A 19 23.14 1.60 3.33
N ILE A 20 22.79 0.41 3.80
CA ILE A 20 22.04 -0.58 3.05
C ILE A 20 20.77 -0.89 3.83
N HIS A 21 19.63 -0.53 3.28
CA HIS A 21 18.33 -0.61 3.94
C HIS A 21 17.20 -0.90 2.93
N ILE A 22 16.04 -1.26 3.44
CA ILE A 22 14.82 -1.45 2.65
C ILE A 22 14.13 -0.09 2.56
N SER A 23 14.12 0.52 1.38
CA SER A 23 13.50 1.83 1.17
C SER A 23 12.02 1.74 0.85
N ASP A 24 11.54 0.62 0.31
CA ASP A 24 10.13 0.43 -0.03
C ASP A 24 9.73 -1.05 -0.09
N ILE A 25 8.45 -1.32 0.21
CA ILE A 25 7.77 -2.60 -0.02
C ILE A 25 6.43 -2.30 -0.68
N TYR A 26 6.27 -2.72 -1.92
CA TYR A 26 5.01 -2.66 -2.64
C TYR A 26 4.41 -4.05 -2.81
N MET A 27 3.20 -4.26 -2.29
CA MET A 27 2.47 -5.52 -2.38
C MET A 27 1.48 -5.46 -3.53
N GLN A 28 1.83 -6.08 -4.66
CA GLN A 28 1.03 -6.09 -5.87
C GLN A 28 0.09 -7.30 -5.91
N ASN A 29 -1.20 -7.06 -5.82
CA ASN A 29 -2.23 -8.08 -6.03
C ASN A 29 -2.17 -8.63 -7.46
N GLN A 30 -2.54 -9.90 -7.61
CA GLN A 30 -2.51 -10.63 -8.88
C GLN A 30 -3.93 -11.00 -9.32
N PRO A 31 -4.15 -11.32 -10.62
CA PRO A 31 -5.44 -11.82 -11.12
C PRO A 31 -5.97 -13.06 -10.37
N ASN A 32 -5.07 -13.95 -9.94
CA ASN A 32 -5.39 -14.93 -8.91
C ASN A 32 -5.36 -14.20 -7.55
N PRO A 33 -6.52 -13.96 -6.90
CA PRO A 33 -6.58 -13.13 -5.71
C PRO A 33 -5.88 -13.75 -4.47
N GLN A 34 -5.49 -15.02 -4.52
CA GLN A 34 -4.70 -15.69 -3.49
C GLN A 34 -3.19 -15.70 -3.82
N GLN A 35 -2.79 -15.01 -4.86
CA GLN A 35 -1.39 -14.77 -5.20
C GLN A 35 -1.05 -13.30 -4.99
N VAL A 36 0.15 -13.02 -4.52
CA VAL A 36 0.66 -11.65 -4.34
C VAL A 36 2.13 -11.59 -4.75
N LYS A 37 2.52 -10.49 -5.37
CA LYS A 37 3.90 -10.18 -5.66
C LYS A 37 4.39 -9.10 -4.69
N ALA A 38 5.43 -9.40 -3.93
CA ALA A 38 6.16 -8.43 -3.14
C ALA A 38 7.28 -7.83 -3.99
N ILE A 39 7.25 -6.53 -4.20
CA ILE A 39 8.26 -5.75 -4.89
C ILE A 39 8.98 -4.92 -3.83
N LEU A 40 10.22 -5.31 -3.53
CA LEU A 40 11.03 -4.67 -2.50
C LEU A 40 12.11 -3.82 -3.16
N THR A 41 12.34 -2.64 -2.64
CA THR A 41 13.46 -1.80 -3.04
C THR A 41 14.50 -1.78 -1.93
N VAL A 42 15.68 -2.32 -2.22
CA VAL A 42 16.84 -2.24 -1.32
C VAL A 42 17.75 -1.12 -1.80
N ARG A 43 17.87 -0.10 -0.98
CA ARG A 43 18.77 1.04 -1.20
C ARG A 43 20.18 0.71 -0.76
N ASN A 44 21.16 0.97 -1.61
CA ASN A 44 22.58 0.85 -1.30
C ASN A 44 23.28 2.20 -1.50
N ASP A 45 23.67 2.83 -0.41
CA ASP A 45 24.40 4.10 -0.42
C ASP A 45 25.94 3.92 -0.24
N LYS A 46 26.43 2.67 -0.25
CA LYS A 46 27.88 2.38 -0.25
C LYS A 46 28.42 2.44 -1.67
N LYS A 47 29.52 3.14 -1.86
CA LYS A 47 30.19 3.28 -3.17
C LYS A 47 30.76 1.97 -3.72
N SER A 48 31.04 0.97 -2.88
CA SER A 48 31.55 -0.34 -3.31
C SER A 48 31.00 -1.44 -2.41
N THR A 49 30.38 -2.45 -3.04
CA THR A 49 29.83 -3.65 -2.37
C THR A 49 30.18 -4.91 -3.17
N HIS A 50 31.23 -4.88 -3.99
CA HIS A 50 31.53 -5.94 -4.97
C HIS A 50 31.64 -7.36 -4.39
N HIS A 51 31.91 -7.49 -3.09
CA HIS A 51 32.08 -8.78 -2.41
C HIS A 51 31.05 -9.00 -1.29
N ASP A 52 30.21 -8.01 -0.99
CA ASP A 52 29.26 -8.13 0.10
C ASP A 52 28.05 -8.97 -0.35
N LYS A 53 27.62 -9.84 0.54
CA LYS A 53 26.40 -10.63 0.40
C LYS A 53 25.44 -10.24 1.52
N TYR A 54 24.17 -10.14 1.19
CA TYR A 54 23.12 -9.85 2.13
C TYR A 54 22.04 -10.91 2.03
N ASN A 55 21.36 -11.22 3.10
CA ASN A 55 20.21 -12.10 3.12
C ASN A 55 18.97 -11.24 3.32
N LEU A 56 17.99 -11.42 2.44
CA LEU A 56 16.67 -10.81 2.56
C LEU A 56 15.66 -11.92 2.82
N GLU A 57 15.08 -11.89 4.01
CA GLU A 57 13.99 -12.76 4.39
C GLU A 57 12.68 -11.98 4.32
N VAL A 58 11.67 -12.54 3.66
CA VAL A 58 10.34 -11.95 3.53
C VAL A 58 9.33 -12.94 4.06
N VAL A 59 8.58 -12.52 5.08
CA VAL A 59 7.57 -13.32 5.77
C VAL A 59 6.22 -12.66 5.63
N LEU A 60 5.21 -13.42 5.21
CA LEU A 60 3.82 -13.01 5.17
C LEU A 60 3.08 -13.66 6.34
N HIS A 61 2.36 -12.88 7.14
CA HIS A 61 1.57 -13.39 8.24
C HIS A 61 0.24 -12.61 8.40
N GLU A 62 -0.75 -13.23 9.04
CA GLU A 62 -2.04 -12.58 9.29
C GLU A 62 -1.86 -11.40 10.27
N LYS A 63 -2.45 -10.25 9.97
CA LYS A 63 -2.40 -9.08 10.85
C LYS A 63 -3.05 -9.39 12.20
N GLY A 64 -2.32 -9.13 13.28
CA GLY A 64 -2.77 -9.43 14.65
C GLY A 64 -2.48 -10.87 15.09
N ASN A 65 -1.89 -11.72 14.23
CA ASN A 65 -1.46 -13.06 14.59
C ASN A 65 -0.14 -13.41 13.90
N GLU A 66 0.98 -12.90 14.45
CA GLU A 66 2.31 -13.10 13.87
C GLU A 66 2.76 -14.56 13.83
N SER A 67 2.17 -15.43 14.64
CA SER A 67 2.47 -16.87 14.62
C SER A 67 1.88 -17.59 13.40
N GLN A 68 0.85 -17.01 12.77
CA GLN A 68 0.22 -17.58 11.58
C GLN A 68 0.92 -17.10 10.32
N VAL A 69 2.05 -17.71 10.02
CA VAL A 69 2.80 -17.49 8.78
C VAL A 69 2.09 -18.17 7.62
N ILE A 70 1.89 -17.44 6.52
CA ILE A 70 1.23 -17.92 5.29
C ILE A 70 2.20 -18.05 4.11
N GLY A 71 3.38 -17.49 4.22
CA GLY A 71 4.44 -17.58 3.21
C GLY A 71 5.76 -17.06 3.72
N THR A 72 6.85 -17.68 3.31
CA THR A 72 8.22 -17.24 3.63
C THR A 72 9.12 -17.49 2.43
N GLN A 73 9.94 -16.51 2.11
CA GLN A 73 11.03 -16.66 1.14
C GLN A 73 12.29 -16.00 1.66
N THR A 74 13.43 -16.63 1.42
CA THR A 74 14.75 -16.08 1.75
C THR A 74 15.62 -16.11 0.51
N ILE A 75 16.20 -14.96 0.18
CA ILE A 75 17.12 -14.84 -0.95
C ILE A 75 18.46 -14.22 -0.52
N THR A 76 19.50 -14.59 -1.22
CA THR A 76 20.81 -13.96 -1.06
C THR A 76 21.03 -12.92 -2.13
N LEU A 77 21.13 -11.66 -1.72
CA LEU A 77 21.45 -10.53 -2.59
C LEU A 77 22.97 -10.46 -2.78
N LYS A 78 23.40 -10.48 -4.02
CA LYS A 78 24.81 -10.35 -4.40
C LYS A 78 24.98 -9.11 -5.29
N GLN A 79 26.07 -8.39 -5.09
CA GLN A 79 26.45 -7.27 -5.97
C GLN A 79 25.39 -6.19 -6.09
N LEU A 80 24.88 -5.70 -4.96
CA LEU A 80 23.95 -4.56 -4.97
C LEU A 80 24.60 -3.37 -5.65
N LYS A 81 23.93 -2.81 -6.68
CA LYS A 81 24.35 -1.57 -7.33
C LYS A 81 24.19 -0.41 -6.37
N PHE A 82 24.97 0.65 -6.56
CA PHE A 82 24.74 1.92 -5.88
C PHE A 82 23.35 2.46 -6.25
N GLY A 83 22.61 2.94 -5.27
CA GLY A 83 21.23 3.37 -5.44
C GLY A 83 20.23 2.22 -5.21
N ASP A 84 19.10 2.28 -5.87
CA ASP A 84 17.97 1.40 -5.68
C ASP A 84 18.13 0.08 -6.44
N ASN A 85 17.85 -1.03 -5.75
CA ASN A 85 17.86 -2.38 -6.29
C ASN A 85 16.48 -2.99 -6.06
N GLN A 86 15.75 -3.30 -7.12
CA GLN A 86 14.43 -3.88 -7.05
C GLN A 86 14.50 -5.40 -7.02
N ILE A 87 13.75 -6.01 -6.12
CA ILE A 87 13.63 -7.45 -5.92
C ILE A 87 12.15 -7.82 -5.99
N GLU A 88 11.80 -8.79 -6.80
CA GLU A 88 10.45 -9.29 -6.94
C GLU A 88 10.33 -10.72 -6.41
N LEU A 89 9.37 -10.96 -5.53
CA LEU A 89 9.05 -12.27 -4.96
C LEU A 89 7.56 -12.54 -5.11
N THR A 90 7.20 -13.68 -5.68
CA THR A 90 5.79 -14.08 -5.83
C THR A 90 5.46 -15.13 -4.78
N PHE A 91 4.35 -14.94 -4.10
CA PHE A 91 3.82 -15.84 -3.08
C PHE A 91 2.47 -16.41 -3.53
N ASP A 92 2.34 -17.73 -3.50
CA ASP A 92 1.08 -18.45 -3.64
C ASP A 92 0.57 -18.81 -2.24
N CYS A 93 -0.58 -18.24 -1.88
CA CYS A 93 -1.18 -18.41 -0.55
C CYS A 93 -2.62 -18.94 -0.68
N PRO A 94 -2.82 -20.22 -1.07
CA PRO A 94 -4.13 -20.76 -1.42
C PRO A 94 -5.14 -20.77 -0.26
N HIS A 95 -4.65 -20.68 0.98
CA HIS A 95 -5.50 -20.63 2.18
C HIS A 95 -5.69 -19.22 2.73
N ALA A 96 -5.13 -18.19 2.06
CA ALA A 96 -5.33 -16.81 2.47
C ALA A 96 -6.80 -16.42 2.33
N LYS A 97 -7.32 -15.76 3.37
CA LYS A 97 -8.66 -15.18 3.36
C LYS A 97 -8.63 -13.91 2.52
N LEU A 98 -9.58 -13.78 1.59
CA LEU A 98 -9.66 -12.61 0.75
C LEU A 98 -10.18 -11.40 1.54
N TRP A 99 -9.62 -10.23 1.25
CA TRP A 99 -10.15 -8.96 1.71
C TRP A 99 -11.49 -8.68 1.00
N GLN A 100 -12.53 -8.41 1.77
CA GLN A 100 -13.86 -8.08 1.28
C GLN A 100 -14.43 -6.91 2.10
N LEU A 101 -15.45 -6.26 1.57
CA LEU A 101 -16.08 -5.09 2.21
C LEU A 101 -16.67 -5.42 3.59
N GLU A 102 -17.22 -6.62 3.74
CA GLU A 102 -17.87 -7.10 4.97
C GLU A 102 -16.90 -7.82 5.90
N SER A 103 -15.81 -8.34 5.35
CA SER A 103 -14.77 -9.07 6.10
C SER A 103 -13.38 -8.71 5.58
N PRO A 104 -12.85 -7.56 5.98
CA PRO A 104 -11.57 -7.05 5.48
C PRO A 104 -10.39 -7.76 6.17
N HIS A 105 -10.00 -8.92 5.62
CA HIS A 105 -8.81 -9.64 6.11
C HIS A 105 -7.54 -8.96 5.64
N LEU A 106 -6.66 -8.65 6.56
CA LEU A 106 -5.38 -8.01 6.31
C LEU A 106 -4.21 -8.87 6.76
N TYR A 107 -3.10 -8.69 6.07
CA TYR A 107 -1.84 -9.37 6.28
C TYR A 107 -0.70 -8.36 6.39
N LEU A 108 0.41 -8.80 6.93
CA LEU A 108 1.64 -8.04 6.99
C LEU A 108 2.74 -8.77 6.21
N CYS A 109 3.43 -8.04 5.38
CA CYS A 109 4.67 -8.42 4.74
C CYS A 109 5.82 -7.84 5.57
N LYS A 110 6.57 -8.70 6.26
CA LYS A 110 7.74 -8.32 7.05
C LYS A 110 8.99 -8.71 6.28
N ALA A 111 9.82 -7.73 5.95
CA ALA A 111 11.09 -7.94 5.28
C ALA A 111 12.23 -7.66 6.27
N ILE A 112 13.19 -8.58 6.36
CA ILE A 112 14.34 -8.52 7.24
C ILE A 112 15.60 -8.61 6.39
N LEU A 113 16.38 -7.54 6.38
CA LEU A 113 17.64 -7.48 5.67
C LEU A 113 18.80 -7.73 6.63
N GLN A 114 19.64 -8.71 6.32
CA GLN A 114 20.77 -9.10 7.15
C GLN A 114 22.07 -9.09 6.34
N SER A 115 23.19 -8.81 7.04
CA SER A 115 24.52 -9.02 6.49
C SER A 115 24.85 -10.52 6.37
N SER A 116 25.94 -10.86 5.68
CA SER A 116 26.46 -12.24 5.60
C SER A 116 26.78 -12.85 6.98
N LYS A 117 27.01 -12.02 7.98
CA LYS A 117 27.22 -12.43 9.39
C LYS A 117 25.92 -12.56 10.17
N ARG A 118 24.76 -12.52 9.52
CA ARG A 118 23.42 -12.55 10.15
C ARG A 118 23.11 -11.39 11.11
N ILE A 119 23.79 -10.27 10.95
CA ILE A 119 23.48 -9.05 11.70
C ILE A 119 22.32 -8.36 10.94
N THR A 120 21.22 -8.10 11.63
CA THR A 120 20.08 -7.36 11.06
C THR A 120 20.50 -5.92 10.79
N LEU A 121 20.34 -5.51 9.54
CA LEU A 121 20.66 -4.16 9.05
C LEU A 121 19.40 -3.29 9.03
N ASP A 122 18.26 -3.92 8.67
CA ASP A 122 16.98 -3.25 8.58
C ASP A 122 15.81 -4.24 8.68
N THR A 123 14.67 -3.74 9.15
CA THR A 123 13.40 -4.46 9.18
C THR A 123 12.27 -3.51 8.85
N THR A 124 11.51 -3.84 7.82
CA THR A 124 10.39 -3.03 7.34
C THR A 124 9.15 -3.90 7.21
N THR A 125 7.98 -3.33 7.49
CA THR A 125 6.70 -4.04 7.43
C THR A 125 5.69 -3.24 6.62
N GLN A 126 4.99 -3.92 5.71
CA GLN A 126 3.93 -3.35 4.89
C GLN A 126 2.64 -4.13 5.05
N GLN A 127 1.52 -3.42 5.30
CA GLN A 127 0.19 -4.01 5.34
C GLN A 127 -0.35 -4.22 3.93
N PHE A 128 -1.10 -5.32 3.72
CA PHE A 128 -1.80 -5.59 2.46
C PHE A 128 -3.01 -6.49 2.68
N GLY A 129 -3.84 -6.64 1.63
CA GLY A 129 -4.95 -7.58 1.60
C GLY A 129 -4.96 -8.35 0.29
N PHE A 130 -5.32 -9.62 0.34
CA PHE A 130 -5.52 -10.44 -0.87
C PHE A 130 -6.83 -10.05 -1.53
N ARG A 131 -6.78 -9.37 -2.67
CA ARG A 131 -7.96 -8.93 -3.42
C ARG A 131 -7.63 -8.73 -4.89
N TRP A 132 -8.65 -8.86 -5.75
CA TRP A 132 -8.54 -8.49 -7.15
C TRP A 132 -9.79 -7.75 -7.60
N PHE A 133 -9.59 -6.53 -8.06
CA PHE A 133 -10.65 -5.67 -8.59
C PHE A 133 -10.37 -5.40 -10.07
N GLN A 134 -11.38 -5.62 -10.92
CA GLN A 134 -11.25 -5.41 -12.35
C GLN A 134 -12.58 -5.08 -13.03
N PRO A 135 -12.57 -4.34 -14.15
CA PRO A 135 -13.68 -4.32 -15.09
C PRO A 135 -13.70 -5.63 -15.88
N THR A 136 -14.89 -6.11 -16.23
CA THR A 136 -15.10 -7.28 -17.11
C THR A 136 -16.25 -7.00 -18.06
N GLY A 137 -16.26 -7.65 -19.25
CA GLY A 137 -17.27 -7.46 -20.26
C GLY A 137 -17.11 -6.17 -21.04
N ILE A 138 -17.94 -6.01 -22.10
CA ILE A 138 -17.96 -4.84 -22.98
C ILE A 138 -19.43 -4.48 -23.26
N GLY A 139 -19.73 -3.18 -23.42
CA GLY A 139 -21.09 -2.71 -23.70
C GLY A 139 -22.05 -3.03 -22.57
N GLU A 140 -23.17 -3.70 -22.88
CA GLU A 140 -24.21 -4.04 -21.91
C GLU A 140 -23.77 -5.09 -20.87
N ASP A 141 -22.75 -5.90 -21.18
CA ASP A 141 -22.17 -6.88 -20.25
C ASP A 141 -21.10 -6.30 -19.35
N ALA A 142 -20.77 -5.02 -19.50
CA ALA A 142 -19.74 -4.36 -18.71
C ALA A 142 -20.12 -4.34 -17.21
N LYS A 143 -19.20 -4.81 -16.37
CA LYS A 143 -19.39 -4.84 -14.93
C LYS A 143 -18.07 -4.70 -14.19
N LEU A 144 -18.16 -4.24 -12.98
CA LEU A 144 -17.04 -4.25 -12.03
C LEU A 144 -17.11 -5.50 -11.16
N VAL A 145 -15.96 -6.08 -10.90
CA VAL A 145 -15.84 -7.35 -10.17
C VAL A 145 -14.78 -7.22 -9.07
N LEU A 146 -15.13 -7.59 -7.86
CA LEU A 146 -14.20 -7.74 -6.72
C LEU A 146 -14.15 -9.22 -6.33
N ASN A 147 -12.97 -9.82 -6.39
CA ASN A 147 -12.76 -11.25 -6.06
C ASN A 147 -13.72 -12.21 -6.78
N GLY A 148 -13.96 -11.96 -8.07
CA GLY A 148 -14.86 -12.78 -8.88
C GLY A 148 -16.35 -12.47 -8.73
N ARG A 149 -16.77 -11.58 -7.84
CA ARG A 149 -18.17 -11.20 -7.62
C ARG A 149 -18.46 -9.81 -8.17
N ARG A 150 -19.59 -9.68 -8.89
CA ARG A 150 -20.07 -8.38 -9.37
C ARG A 150 -20.24 -7.43 -8.18
N ILE A 151 -19.73 -6.21 -8.33
CA ILE A 151 -19.90 -5.12 -7.38
C ILE A 151 -20.54 -3.91 -8.07
N MET A 152 -21.51 -3.27 -7.40
CA MET A 152 -22.04 -1.98 -7.79
C MET A 152 -21.45 -0.93 -6.84
N LEU A 153 -20.73 0.05 -7.39
CA LEU A 153 -20.13 1.10 -6.59
C LEU A 153 -21.18 2.11 -6.13
N ARG A 154 -21.24 2.34 -4.83
CA ARG A 154 -22.01 3.39 -4.17
C ARG A 154 -21.01 4.30 -3.50
N THR A 155 -20.78 5.47 -4.09
CA THR A 155 -19.71 6.37 -3.71
C THR A 155 -20.23 7.75 -3.32
N ALA A 156 -19.42 8.44 -2.52
CA ALA A 156 -19.54 9.88 -2.26
C ALA A 156 -18.16 10.53 -2.38
N ILE A 157 -18.16 11.83 -2.67
CA ILE A 157 -16.94 12.62 -2.78
C ILE A 157 -16.43 12.98 -1.39
N SER A 158 -15.13 12.76 -1.16
CA SER A 158 -14.39 13.31 -0.03
C SER A 158 -13.41 14.36 -0.55
N TRP A 159 -13.51 15.58 -0.04
CA TRP A 159 -12.59 16.67 -0.38
C TRP A 159 -11.31 16.65 0.45
N GLY A 160 -11.18 15.73 1.40
CA GLY A 160 -10.04 15.69 2.31
C GLY A 160 -9.96 16.87 3.27
N TYR A 161 -11.08 17.59 3.47
CA TYR A 161 -11.17 18.68 4.43
C TYR A 161 -11.84 18.22 5.72
N TRP A 162 -11.26 18.64 6.84
CA TRP A 162 -11.71 18.32 8.18
C TRP A 162 -12.10 19.59 8.92
N PRO A 163 -13.27 19.64 9.56
CA PRO A 163 -13.83 20.90 10.10
C PRO A 163 -12.91 21.62 11.10
N VAL A 164 -12.12 20.88 11.87
CA VAL A 164 -11.26 21.44 12.92
C VAL A 164 -9.79 21.50 12.50
N THR A 165 -9.30 20.50 11.79
CA THR A 165 -7.88 20.29 11.48
C THR A 165 -7.50 20.66 10.05
N GLY A 166 -8.46 21.12 9.24
CA GLY A 166 -8.21 21.49 7.84
C GLY A 166 -7.87 20.27 6.97
N LEU A 167 -6.63 20.13 6.53
CA LEU A 167 -6.19 19.02 5.66
C LEU A 167 -5.65 17.80 6.43
N TYR A 168 -5.61 17.85 7.76
CA TYR A 168 -5.05 16.77 8.58
C TYR A 168 -6.16 15.90 9.18
N ALA A 169 -6.14 14.61 8.82
CA ALA A 169 -7.01 13.61 9.45
C ALA A 169 -6.35 13.04 10.71
N THR A 170 -7.06 13.04 11.84
CA THR A 170 -6.66 12.23 12.99
C THR A 170 -7.15 10.78 12.82
N PRO A 171 -6.58 9.80 13.56
CA PRO A 171 -7.05 8.41 13.54
C PRO A 171 -8.56 8.28 13.81
N GLU A 172 -9.07 9.06 14.76
CA GLU A 172 -10.49 9.04 15.17
C GLU A 172 -11.39 9.66 14.07
N MET A 173 -10.92 10.70 13.41
CA MET A 173 -11.63 11.31 12.29
C MET A 173 -11.70 10.36 11.09
N ALA A 174 -10.58 9.69 10.76
CA ALA A 174 -10.52 8.68 9.71
C ALA A 174 -11.47 7.51 10.00
N ASP A 175 -11.40 6.94 11.20
CA ASP A 175 -12.31 5.85 11.63
C ASP A 175 -13.77 6.26 11.51
N ARG A 176 -14.14 7.44 12.02
CA ARG A 176 -15.51 7.95 11.98
C ARG A 176 -15.97 8.17 10.53
N GLN A 177 -15.13 8.71 9.65
CA GLN A 177 -15.49 8.93 8.24
C GLN A 177 -15.83 7.59 7.55
N ILE A 178 -14.95 6.60 7.67
CA ILE A 178 -15.14 5.30 7.03
C ILE A 178 -16.37 4.58 7.59
N ARG A 179 -16.55 4.53 8.92
CA ARG A 179 -17.73 3.91 9.53
C ARG A 179 -19.02 4.62 9.12
N THR A 180 -19.00 5.95 9.02
CA THR A 180 -20.17 6.71 8.59
C THR A 180 -20.50 6.42 7.14
N ALA A 181 -19.53 6.39 6.24
CA ALA A 181 -19.72 6.00 4.85
C ALA A 181 -20.40 4.61 4.77
N LYS A 182 -19.90 3.63 5.49
CA LYS A 182 -20.49 2.28 5.53
C LYS A 182 -21.93 2.28 6.08
N ARG A 183 -22.21 3.02 7.15
CA ARG A 183 -23.58 3.13 7.72
C ARG A 183 -24.56 3.77 6.75
N LEU A 184 -24.08 4.65 5.86
CA LEU A 184 -24.90 5.26 4.79
C LEU A 184 -25.06 4.32 3.58
N GLY A 185 -24.53 3.10 3.65
CA GLY A 185 -24.60 2.12 2.56
C GLY A 185 -23.59 2.36 1.43
N LEU A 186 -22.62 3.26 1.63
CA LEU A 186 -21.53 3.46 0.67
C LEU A 186 -20.53 2.31 0.80
N ASN A 187 -19.91 1.96 -0.33
CA ASN A 187 -18.83 0.97 -0.38
C ASN A 187 -17.55 1.51 -1.01
N MET A 188 -17.56 2.80 -1.38
CA MET A 188 -16.40 3.51 -1.89
C MET A 188 -16.43 4.99 -1.49
N LEU A 189 -15.26 5.60 -1.31
CA LEU A 189 -15.09 7.05 -1.29
C LEU A 189 -14.23 7.50 -2.47
N ASN A 190 -14.59 8.64 -3.07
CA ASN A 190 -13.80 9.31 -4.08
C ASN A 190 -13.04 10.48 -3.44
N PHE A 191 -11.72 10.45 -3.45
CA PHE A 191 -10.87 11.57 -3.03
C PHE A 191 -10.71 12.55 -4.18
N HIS A 192 -11.62 13.53 -4.21
CA HIS A 192 -11.72 14.48 -5.32
C HIS A 192 -10.48 15.38 -5.43
N ARG A 193 -9.84 15.37 -6.59
CA ARG A 193 -8.64 16.15 -6.94
C ARG A 193 -7.45 15.93 -6.02
N SER A 194 -7.38 14.79 -5.35
CA SER A 194 -6.33 14.50 -4.40
C SER A 194 -6.08 13.01 -4.25
N ILE A 195 -4.99 12.70 -3.58
CA ILE A 195 -4.72 11.38 -3.03
C ILE A 195 -5.19 11.37 -1.58
N GLY A 196 -5.83 10.29 -1.17
CA GLY A 196 -6.29 10.13 0.21
C GLY A 196 -5.12 10.19 1.21
N SER A 197 -5.37 10.79 2.38
CA SER A 197 -4.40 10.75 3.47
C SER A 197 -4.10 9.29 3.86
N PRO A 198 -2.83 8.87 4.04
CA PRO A 198 -2.48 7.47 4.37
C PRO A 198 -3.30 6.90 5.52
N ILE A 199 -3.53 7.67 6.58
CA ILE A 199 -4.33 7.22 7.73
C ILE A 199 -5.80 6.93 7.38
N VAL A 200 -6.36 7.62 6.38
CA VAL A 200 -7.73 7.37 5.89
C VAL A 200 -7.75 6.12 5.02
N LEU A 201 -6.72 5.92 4.17
CA LEU A 201 -6.57 4.74 3.34
C LEU A 201 -6.36 3.48 4.19
N ASP A 202 -5.52 3.55 5.22
CA ASP A 202 -5.33 2.47 6.19
C ASP A 202 -6.64 2.08 6.87
N LYS A 203 -7.45 3.08 7.28
CA LYS A 203 -8.76 2.83 7.87
C LYS A 203 -9.78 2.28 6.87
N ALA A 204 -9.71 2.67 5.61
CA ALA A 204 -10.54 2.08 4.56
C ALA A 204 -10.21 0.60 4.35
N ASP A 205 -8.93 0.24 4.34
CA ASP A 205 -8.47 -1.15 4.27
C ASP A 205 -8.89 -1.96 5.51
N GLU A 206 -8.74 -1.39 6.72
CA GLU A 206 -9.11 -2.05 7.98
C GLU A 206 -10.61 -2.27 8.15
N LEU A 207 -11.42 -1.37 7.67
CA LEU A 207 -12.87 -1.38 7.86
C LEU A 207 -13.65 -1.88 6.63
N GLY A 208 -12.98 -2.15 5.53
CA GLY A 208 -13.59 -2.69 4.33
C GLY A 208 -14.36 -1.63 3.51
N LEU A 209 -13.65 -0.62 3.02
CA LEU A 209 -14.18 0.38 2.10
C LEU A 209 -13.22 0.53 0.91
N LEU A 210 -13.75 0.62 -0.30
CA LEU A 210 -12.96 0.95 -1.49
C LEU A 210 -12.72 2.46 -1.54
N TYR A 211 -11.71 2.86 -2.31
CA TYR A 211 -11.47 4.27 -2.61
C TYR A 211 -11.06 4.44 -4.08
N TYR A 212 -11.34 5.63 -4.57
CA TYR A 212 -10.91 6.12 -5.87
C TYR A 212 -10.15 7.43 -5.67
N GLU A 213 -8.99 7.52 -6.28
CA GLU A 213 -8.09 8.67 -6.16
C GLU A 213 -7.95 9.40 -7.48
N GLU A 214 -7.79 10.71 -7.41
CA GLU A 214 -7.57 11.58 -8.55
C GLU A 214 -6.21 12.26 -8.45
N PRO A 215 -5.10 11.53 -8.71
CA PRO A 215 -3.75 12.10 -8.63
C PRO A 215 -3.57 13.20 -9.67
N GLY A 216 -2.97 14.32 -9.25
CA GLY A 216 -2.67 15.46 -10.12
C GLY A 216 -3.80 16.46 -10.32
N GLY A 217 -5.03 16.16 -9.93
CA GLY A 217 -6.15 17.11 -9.99
C GLY A 217 -6.35 17.74 -11.36
N PHE A 218 -6.99 18.92 -11.39
CA PHE A 218 -7.20 19.71 -12.62
C PHE A 218 -6.01 20.58 -13.04
N HIS A 219 -5.00 20.67 -12.21
CA HIS A 219 -3.82 21.49 -12.41
C HIS A 219 -2.61 20.67 -12.88
N ALA A 220 -2.86 19.60 -13.63
CA ALA A 220 -1.78 18.90 -14.29
C ALA A 220 -1.02 19.89 -15.18
N ALA A 221 0.15 20.28 -14.74
CA ALA A 221 1.10 20.96 -15.58
C ALA A 221 1.38 20.03 -16.77
N GLY A 222 0.96 20.45 -17.97
CA GLY A 222 1.25 19.85 -19.27
C GLY A 222 1.10 18.33 -19.38
N ARG A 223 0.54 17.87 -20.46
CA ARG A 223 0.35 16.44 -20.80
C ARG A 223 1.60 15.56 -20.69
N ASP A 224 2.78 16.18 -20.66
CA ASP A 224 4.07 15.46 -20.65
C ASP A 224 4.52 15.00 -19.25
N SER A 225 3.92 15.49 -18.17
CA SER A 225 4.28 15.08 -16.80
C SER A 225 3.68 13.73 -16.38
N PHE A 226 2.58 13.29 -17.00
CA PHE A 226 1.96 11.99 -16.74
C PHE A 226 2.62 10.82 -17.46
N ALA A 227 3.40 11.09 -18.51
CA ALA A 227 4.08 10.03 -19.26
C ALA A 227 5.38 9.54 -18.59
N ARG A 228 5.77 10.07 -17.43
CA ARG A 228 7.02 9.77 -16.73
C ARG A 228 6.87 9.30 -15.28
N ALA A 229 5.65 9.01 -14.84
CA ALA A 229 5.37 8.46 -13.52
C ALA A 229 5.16 6.93 -13.56
#